data_e612c794fce57230e93362efcdd00c69
#
_entry.id   e612c794fce57230e93362efcdd00c69
#
_cell.length_a   1.000
_cell.length_b   1.000
_cell.length_c   1.000
_cell.angle_alpha   90.00
_cell.angle_beta   90.00
_cell.angle_gamma   90.00
#
_symmetry.space_group_name_H-M   'P 1'
#
loop_
_entity.id
_entity.type
_entity.pdbx_description
1 polymer ?
#
loop_
_entity_poly.entity_id
_entity_poly.type
_entity_poly.pdbx_seq_one_letter_code
_entity_poly.pdbx_strand_id
1 'polypeptide(L)'
;PQDTAFWDERLRSIAAHERHLAFNRTVVLKFWLNLSQDEQKRRFLRRLQRPDKHWKFDEADVREREHWDDYMVAYQAAIRATHADWAPWYVIPADHKPTARLIVARTIRQTLEAMDPDYPEVSAERAQRLQRLAGSLKL
;
A
#
# COMPACT_ATOMS: atom_id res chain seq x y z
N PRO A 1 13.82 -22.82 -11.05
CA PRO A 1 13.22 -21.54 -11.47
C PRO A 1 11.83 -21.84 -12.01
N GLN A 2 10.83 -21.19 -11.42
CA GLN A 2 9.46 -21.31 -11.90
C GLN A 2 9.38 -20.58 -13.24
N ASP A 3 8.67 -21.15 -14.20
CA ASP A 3 8.60 -20.62 -15.54
C ASP A 3 7.79 -19.30 -15.59
N THR A 4 7.87 -18.58 -16.70
CA THR A 4 7.15 -17.33 -16.91
C THR A 4 5.64 -17.52 -16.78
N ALA A 5 5.10 -18.68 -17.22
CA ALA A 5 3.67 -18.96 -17.18
C ALA A 5 3.13 -19.01 -15.73
N PHE A 6 3.91 -19.53 -14.79
CA PHE A 6 3.56 -19.55 -13.37
C PHE A 6 3.42 -18.11 -12.81
N TRP A 7 4.36 -17.23 -13.14
CA TRP A 7 4.30 -15.84 -12.66
C TRP A 7 3.17 -15.05 -13.32
N ASP A 8 2.94 -15.26 -14.61
CA ASP A 8 1.83 -14.62 -15.33
C ASP A 8 0.47 -15.02 -14.76
N GLU A 9 0.30 -16.28 -14.37
CA GLU A 9 -0.92 -16.75 -13.72
C GLU A 9 -1.11 -16.11 -12.34
N ARG A 10 -0.05 -16.01 -11.54
CA ARG A 10 -0.11 -15.33 -10.24
C ARG A 10 -0.46 -13.84 -10.36
N LEU A 11 0.14 -13.13 -11.31
CA LEU A 11 -0.15 -11.72 -11.55
C LEU A 11 -1.59 -11.52 -12.02
N ARG A 12 -2.11 -12.40 -12.88
CA ARG A 12 -3.52 -12.41 -13.28
C ARG A 12 -4.46 -12.65 -12.10
N SER A 13 -4.13 -13.59 -11.22
CA SER A 13 -4.89 -13.87 -10.01
C SER A 13 -4.95 -12.66 -9.08
N ILE A 14 -3.81 -11.96 -8.89
CA ILE A 14 -3.75 -10.72 -8.10
C ILE A 14 -4.64 -9.65 -8.70
N ALA A 15 -4.52 -9.39 -10.01
CA ALA A 15 -5.33 -8.38 -10.70
C ALA A 15 -6.84 -8.71 -10.64
N ALA A 16 -7.21 -9.99 -10.72
CA ALA A 16 -8.60 -10.43 -10.58
C ALA A 16 -9.12 -10.19 -9.15
N HIS A 17 -8.31 -10.44 -8.13
CA HIS A 17 -8.67 -10.16 -6.75
C HIS A 17 -8.86 -8.66 -6.49
N GLU A 18 -7.93 -7.82 -6.97
CA GLU A 18 -8.04 -6.37 -6.87
C GLU A 18 -9.30 -5.84 -7.58
N ARG A 19 -9.63 -6.40 -8.75
CA ARG A 19 -10.86 -6.07 -9.47
C ARG A 19 -12.11 -6.44 -8.66
N HIS A 20 -12.10 -7.61 -8.01
CA HIS A 20 -13.19 -8.02 -7.12
C HIS A 20 -13.38 -7.03 -5.96
N LEU A 21 -12.30 -6.59 -5.32
CA LEU A 21 -12.34 -5.58 -4.26
C LEU A 21 -12.93 -4.25 -4.78
N ALA A 22 -12.45 -3.77 -5.93
CA ALA A 22 -12.93 -2.52 -6.53
C ALA A 22 -14.41 -2.61 -6.90
N PHE A 23 -14.86 -3.73 -7.46
CA PHE A 23 -16.27 -3.98 -7.74
C PHE A 23 -17.15 -3.93 -6.49
N ASN A 24 -16.61 -4.33 -5.34
CA ASN A 24 -17.26 -4.24 -4.03
C ASN A 24 -17.01 -2.90 -3.31
N ARG A 25 -16.69 -1.83 -4.06
CA ARG A 25 -16.49 -0.46 -3.58
C ARG A 25 -15.30 -0.28 -2.63
N THR A 26 -14.34 -1.18 -2.65
CA THR A 26 -13.06 -1.00 -1.96
C THR A 26 -12.12 -0.25 -2.87
N VAL A 27 -11.57 0.87 -2.42
CA VAL A 27 -10.53 1.59 -3.17
C VAL A 27 -9.17 0.98 -2.87
N VAL A 28 -8.48 0.54 -3.92
CA VAL A 28 -7.15 -0.06 -3.82
C VAL A 28 -6.11 0.93 -4.32
N LEU A 29 -5.18 1.31 -3.47
CA LEU A 29 -4.03 2.14 -3.81
C LEU A 29 -2.76 1.33 -3.61
N LYS A 30 -1.91 1.26 -4.64
CA LYS A 30 -0.66 0.52 -4.58
C LYS A 30 0.52 1.48 -4.69
N PHE A 31 1.44 1.41 -3.73
CA PHE A 31 2.61 2.28 -3.68
C PHE A 31 3.88 1.47 -3.77
N TRP A 32 4.69 1.73 -4.79
CA TRP A 32 6.04 1.22 -4.86
C TRP A 32 7.02 2.32 -4.46
N LEU A 33 7.72 2.10 -3.34
CA LEU A 33 8.72 3.03 -2.83
C LEU A 33 10.04 2.80 -3.57
N ASN A 34 10.24 3.51 -4.67
CA ASN A 34 11.41 3.39 -5.52
C ASN A 34 12.63 4.03 -4.84
N LEU A 35 13.42 3.19 -4.21
CA LEU A 35 14.65 3.56 -3.53
C LEU A 35 15.84 3.35 -4.47
N SER A 36 16.80 4.26 -4.50
CA SER A 36 18.05 4.04 -5.22
C SER A 36 18.93 3.01 -4.52
N GLN A 37 19.76 2.31 -5.28
CA GLN A 37 20.71 1.35 -4.74
C GLN A 37 21.69 2.01 -3.76
N ASP A 38 22.10 3.24 -4.03
CA ASP A 38 23.01 4.00 -3.16
C ASP A 38 22.34 4.40 -1.83
N GLU A 39 21.09 4.84 -1.87
CA GLU A 39 20.36 5.15 -0.63
C GLU A 39 20.08 3.87 0.18
N GLN A 40 19.82 2.73 -0.45
CA GLN A 40 19.68 1.46 0.25
C GLN A 40 20.98 1.12 0.98
N LYS A 41 22.14 1.23 0.30
CA LYS A 41 23.46 1.02 0.92
C LYS A 41 23.67 1.94 2.12
N ARG A 42 23.38 3.24 1.95
CA ARG A 42 23.46 4.21 3.07
C ARG A 42 22.58 3.83 4.25
N ARG A 43 21.37 3.32 4.00
CA ARG A 43 20.45 2.86 5.05
C ARG A 43 20.96 1.62 5.76
N PHE A 44 21.56 0.68 5.05
CA PHE A 44 22.17 -0.51 5.64
C PHE A 44 23.34 -0.14 6.55
N LEU A 45 24.28 0.67 6.05
CA LEU A 45 25.41 1.15 6.85
C LEU A 45 24.95 1.86 8.13
N ARG A 46 23.97 2.76 8.02
CA ARG A 46 23.41 3.46 9.18
C ARG A 46 22.74 2.50 10.19
N ARG A 47 22.15 1.41 9.72
CA ARG A 47 21.54 0.38 10.60
C ARG A 47 22.61 -0.42 11.31
N LEU A 48 23.68 -0.79 10.62
CA LEU A 48 24.83 -1.51 11.20
C LEU A 48 25.60 -0.69 12.25
N GLN A 49 25.63 0.64 12.09
CA GLN A 49 26.26 1.55 13.06
C GLN A 49 25.43 1.74 14.34
N ARG A 50 24.23 1.20 14.40
CA ARG A 50 23.30 1.39 15.54
C ARG A 50 22.98 0.06 16.21
N PRO A 51 23.56 -0.25 17.38
CA PRO A 51 23.31 -1.50 18.10
C PRO A 51 21.83 -1.77 18.39
N ASP A 52 21.06 -0.70 18.70
CA ASP A 52 19.60 -0.78 18.92
C ASP A 52 18.80 -1.16 17.66
N LYS A 53 19.44 -1.27 16.49
CA LYS A 53 18.83 -1.64 15.21
C LYS A 53 19.33 -2.96 14.65
N HIS A 54 20.32 -3.61 15.28
CA HIS A 54 20.89 -4.86 14.76
C HIS A 54 19.85 -5.96 14.64
N TRP A 55 18.90 -6.03 15.53
CA TRP A 55 17.81 -7.02 15.50
C TRP A 55 16.91 -6.96 14.25
N LYS A 56 16.98 -5.86 13.48
CA LYS A 56 16.26 -5.65 12.23
C LYS A 56 17.12 -5.92 11.00
N PHE A 57 18.37 -6.31 11.18
CA PHE A 57 19.30 -6.49 10.07
C PHE A 57 19.46 -7.98 9.80
N ASP A 58 19.20 -8.38 8.56
CA ASP A 58 19.48 -9.72 8.07
C ASP A 58 20.68 -9.64 7.10
N GLU A 59 21.65 -10.53 7.30
CA GLU A 59 22.80 -10.65 6.39
C GLU A 59 22.38 -11.06 4.98
N ALA A 60 21.25 -11.75 4.84
CA ALA A 60 20.68 -12.09 3.54
C ALA A 60 20.34 -10.83 2.73
N ASP A 61 19.93 -9.73 3.39
CA ASP A 61 19.64 -8.46 2.71
C ASP A 61 20.84 -7.94 1.91
N VAL A 62 22.08 -8.21 2.37
CA VAL A 62 23.30 -7.79 1.68
C VAL A 62 23.52 -8.64 0.42
N ARG A 63 23.30 -9.95 0.51
CA ARG A 63 23.44 -10.87 -0.63
C ARG A 63 22.38 -10.59 -1.69
N GLU A 64 21.14 -10.34 -1.27
CA GLU A 64 20.03 -10.01 -2.18
C GLU A 64 20.26 -8.73 -3.00
N ARG A 65 21.15 -7.83 -2.55
CA ARG A 65 21.54 -6.66 -3.35
C ARG A 65 22.24 -7.00 -4.65
N GLU A 66 22.89 -8.16 -4.74
CA GLU A 66 23.59 -8.62 -5.96
C GLU A 66 22.59 -8.85 -7.10
N HIS A 67 21.33 -9.14 -6.76
CA HIS A 67 20.23 -9.34 -7.69
C HIS A 67 19.40 -8.07 -7.96
N TRP A 68 20.00 -6.88 -7.76
CA TRP A 68 19.28 -5.60 -7.89
C TRP A 68 18.54 -5.45 -9.21
N ASP A 69 19.21 -5.72 -10.32
CA ASP A 69 18.65 -5.56 -11.66
C ASP A 69 17.53 -6.58 -11.93
N ASP A 70 17.66 -7.80 -11.43
CA ASP A 70 16.62 -8.84 -11.52
C ASP A 70 15.35 -8.39 -10.76
N TYR A 71 15.53 -7.82 -9.55
CA TYR A 71 14.42 -7.24 -8.80
C TYR A 71 13.75 -6.08 -9.54
N MET A 72 14.53 -5.18 -10.18
CA MET A 72 13.97 -4.07 -10.94
C MET A 72 13.15 -4.55 -12.14
N VAL A 73 13.61 -5.58 -12.84
CA VAL A 73 12.86 -6.22 -13.93
C VAL A 73 11.57 -6.86 -13.40
N ALA A 74 11.64 -7.59 -12.29
CA ALA A 74 10.48 -8.24 -11.68
C ALA A 74 9.43 -7.20 -11.20
N TYR A 75 9.85 -6.11 -10.55
CA TYR A 75 8.95 -5.02 -10.14
C TYR A 75 8.29 -4.35 -11.34
N GLN A 76 9.06 -4.07 -12.41
CA GLN A 76 8.50 -3.48 -13.62
C GLN A 76 7.44 -4.39 -14.26
N ALA A 77 7.70 -5.70 -14.32
CA ALA A 77 6.75 -6.67 -14.84
C ALA A 77 5.49 -6.73 -13.98
N ALA A 78 5.62 -6.79 -12.65
CA ALA A 78 4.50 -6.82 -11.72
C ALA A 78 3.64 -5.56 -11.81
N ILE A 79 4.26 -4.37 -11.85
CA ILE A 79 3.56 -3.09 -11.98
C ILE A 79 2.78 -3.05 -13.30
N ARG A 80 3.42 -3.41 -14.43
CA ARG A 80 2.76 -3.41 -15.74
C ARG A 80 1.59 -4.39 -15.82
N ALA A 81 1.73 -5.56 -15.23
CA ALA A 81 0.72 -6.61 -15.30
C ALA A 81 -0.49 -6.35 -14.38
N THR A 82 -0.31 -5.57 -13.32
CA THR A 82 -1.36 -5.35 -12.32
C THR A 82 -1.80 -3.89 -12.17
N HIS A 83 -1.27 -2.96 -12.98
CA HIS A 83 -1.77 -1.58 -13.02
C HIS A 83 -3.13 -1.53 -13.69
N ALA A 84 -4.10 -0.88 -13.03
CA ALA A 84 -5.43 -0.65 -13.59
C ALA A 84 -6.03 0.63 -12.97
N ASP A 85 -6.98 1.26 -13.66
CA ASP A 85 -7.63 2.50 -13.18
C ASP A 85 -8.34 2.30 -11.85
N TRP A 86 -8.87 1.10 -11.59
CA TRP A 86 -9.52 0.74 -10.32
C TRP A 86 -8.55 0.30 -9.22
N ALA A 87 -7.28 0.08 -9.56
CA ALA A 87 -6.22 -0.30 -8.61
C ALA A 87 -4.87 0.25 -9.11
N PRO A 88 -4.66 1.57 -9.07
CA PRO A 88 -3.48 2.21 -9.65
C PRO A 88 -2.22 1.96 -8.83
N TRP A 89 -1.09 1.83 -9.53
CA TRP A 89 0.23 1.89 -8.96
C TRP A 89 0.77 3.32 -8.96
N TYR A 90 1.34 3.71 -7.84
CA TYR A 90 2.07 4.96 -7.67
C TYR A 90 3.55 4.64 -7.40
N VAL A 91 4.41 5.02 -8.33
CA VAL A 91 5.87 4.89 -8.17
C VAL A 91 6.38 6.13 -7.44
N ILE A 92 6.83 5.95 -6.19
CA ILE A 92 7.19 7.03 -5.29
C ILE A 92 8.72 7.13 -5.17
N PRO A 93 9.37 8.24 -5.54
CA PRO A 93 10.78 8.47 -5.23
C PRO A 93 11.01 8.42 -3.71
N ALA A 94 11.80 7.45 -3.22
CA ALA A 94 11.87 7.12 -1.80
C ALA A 94 13.22 7.41 -1.14
N ASP A 95 14.15 8.01 -1.85
CA ASP A 95 15.45 8.40 -1.28
C ASP A 95 15.28 9.46 -0.19
N HIS A 96 14.44 10.47 -0.43
CA HIS A 96 14.11 11.47 0.56
C HIS A 96 12.78 11.12 1.26
N LYS A 97 12.90 10.56 2.47
CA LYS A 97 11.74 10.08 3.24
C LYS A 97 10.62 11.10 3.46
N PRO A 98 10.90 12.37 3.82
CA PRO A 98 9.84 13.36 4.00
C PRO A 98 9.01 13.57 2.74
N THR A 99 9.66 13.68 1.57
CA THR A 99 8.97 13.83 0.28
C THR A 99 8.13 12.59 -0.05
N ALA A 100 8.70 11.40 0.10
CA ALA A 100 7.95 10.16 -0.14
C ALA A 100 6.68 10.07 0.73
N ARG A 101 6.81 10.37 2.03
CA ARG A 101 5.69 10.40 2.96
C ARG A 101 4.63 11.44 2.58
N LEU A 102 5.06 12.63 2.16
CA LEU A 102 4.16 13.68 1.72
C LEU A 102 3.35 13.26 0.49
N ILE A 103 4.00 12.64 -0.51
CA ILE A 103 3.33 12.17 -1.72
C ILE A 103 2.29 11.10 -1.37
N VAL A 104 2.67 10.10 -0.58
CA VAL A 104 1.75 9.04 -0.13
C VAL A 104 0.57 9.61 0.64
N ALA A 105 0.83 10.46 1.63
CA ALA A 105 -0.22 11.08 2.44
C ALA A 105 -1.17 11.96 1.60
N ARG A 106 -0.63 12.72 0.63
CA ARG A 106 -1.44 13.53 -0.28
C ARG A 106 -2.34 12.66 -1.17
N THR A 107 -1.80 11.57 -1.72
CA THR A 107 -2.58 10.65 -2.55
C THR A 107 -3.72 10.02 -1.74
N ILE A 108 -3.44 9.53 -0.53
CA ILE A 108 -4.47 8.97 0.36
C ILE A 108 -5.52 10.03 0.70
N ARG A 109 -5.11 11.24 1.06
CA ARG A 109 -6.04 12.34 1.39
C ARG A 109 -6.96 12.67 0.20
N GLN A 110 -6.38 12.85 -0.99
CA GLN A 110 -7.16 13.14 -2.21
C GLN A 110 -8.15 12.01 -2.53
N THR A 111 -7.75 10.77 -2.32
CA THR A 111 -8.64 9.61 -2.52
C THR A 111 -9.80 9.64 -1.52
N LEU A 112 -9.54 9.90 -0.23
CA LEU A 112 -10.59 10.01 0.78
C LEU A 112 -11.52 11.20 0.51
N GLU A 113 -10.98 12.33 0.10
CA GLU A 113 -11.78 13.49 -0.31
C GLU A 113 -12.69 13.17 -1.52
N ALA A 114 -12.18 12.41 -2.50
CA ALA A 114 -12.96 11.98 -3.66
C ALA A 114 -14.01 10.92 -3.33
N MET A 115 -13.83 10.14 -2.27
CA MET A 115 -14.82 9.19 -1.77
C MET A 115 -15.97 9.87 -1.04
N ASP A 116 -15.76 11.11 -0.61
CA ASP A 116 -16.74 11.92 0.13
C ASP A 116 -17.46 11.13 1.25
N PRO A 117 -16.72 10.52 2.19
CA PRO A 117 -17.31 9.68 3.22
C PRO A 117 -18.12 10.52 4.21
N ASP A 118 -19.39 10.18 4.37
CA ASP A 118 -20.26 10.78 5.37
C ASP A 118 -20.85 9.72 6.31
N TYR A 119 -21.38 10.18 7.44
CA TYR A 119 -22.07 9.28 8.34
C TYR A 119 -23.39 8.78 7.72
N PRO A 120 -23.76 7.52 7.97
CA PRO A 120 -25.04 7.00 7.49
C PRO A 120 -26.21 7.85 7.99
N GLU A 121 -27.05 8.32 7.09
CA GLU A 121 -28.25 9.04 7.44
C GLU A 121 -29.20 8.14 8.26
N VAL A 122 -29.68 8.68 9.35
CA VAL A 122 -30.69 8.02 10.20
C VAL A 122 -32.04 8.62 9.88
N SER A 123 -33.01 7.77 9.46
CA SER A 123 -34.36 8.24 9.18
C SER A 123 -35.00 8.93 10.43
N ALA A 124 -35.87 9.90 10.21
CA ALA A 124 -36.54 10.63 11.29
C ALA A 124 -37.25 9.68 12.27
N GLU A 125 -37.89 8.61 11.76
CA GLU A 125 -38.52 7.58 12.59
C GLU A 125 -37.54 6.84 13.48
N ARG A 126 -36.37 6.48 12.92
CA ARG A 126 -35.30 5.81 13.69
C ARG A 126 -34.73 6.75 14.74
N ALA A 127 -34.49 8.03 14.40
CA ALA A 127 -34.01 9.04 15.33
C ALA A 127 -34.96 9.20 16.53
N GLN A 128 -36.29 9.32 16.27
CA GLN A 128 -37.30 9.39 17.33
C GLN A 128 -37.37 8.12 18.20
N ARG A 129 -37.16 6.93 17.57
CA ARG A 129 -37.13 5.67 18.33
C ARG A 129 -35.89 5.63 19.24
N LEU A 130 -34.74 6.06 18.76
CA LEU A 130 -33.52 6.14 19.55
C LEU A 130 -33.65 7.12 20.72
N GLN A 131 -34.29 8.28 20.51
CA GLN A 131 -34.57 9.24 21.59
C GLN A 131 -35.47 8.66 22.67
N ARG A 132 -36.51 7.91 22.28
CA ARG A 132 -37.39 7.22 23.25
C ARG A 132 -36.65 6.15 24.06
N LEU A 133 -35.76 5.39 23.38
CA LEU A 133 -34.91 4.40 24.06
C LEU A 133 -33.92 5.08 25.03
N ALA A 134 -33.33 6.17 24.66
CA ALA A 134 -32.44 6.95 25.53
C ALA A 134 -33.15 7.45 26.79
N GLY A 135 -34.43 7.86 26.69
CA GLY A 135 -35.26 8.26 27.81
C GLY A 135 -35.65 7.11 28.74
N SER A 136 -35.67 5.86 28.23
CA SER A 136 -35.95 4.65 29.03
C SER A 136 -34.72 4.05 29.73
N LEU A 137 -33.50 4.39 29.26
CA LEU A 137 -32.24 4.04 29.89
C LEU A 137 -31.97 5.03 31.02
N LYS A 138 -32.46 4.74 32.22
CA LYS A 138 -32.04 5.51 33.40
C LYS A 138 -30.59 5.18 33.69
N LEU A 139 -29.69 6.17 33.52
CA LEU A 139 -28.34 6.14 34.05
C LEU A 139 -28.34 6.22 35.56
#